data_34dae0ed42df502e75de7ae09c513ede
#
_entry.id   34dae0ed42df502e75de7ae09c513ede
#
_cell.length_a   1.000
_cell.length_b   1.000
_cell.length_c   1.000
_cell.angle_alpha   90.00
_cell.angle_beta   90.00
_cell.angle_gamma   90.00
#
_symmetry.space_group_name_H-M   'P 1'
#
loop_
_entity.id
_entity.type
_entity.pdbx_description
1 polymer ?
#
loop_
_entity_poly.entity_id
_entity_poly.type
_entity_poly.pdbx_seq_one_letter_code
_entity_poly.pdbx_strand_id
1 'polypeptide(L)'
;MQRYIKIILFFIVFIVIIVGCSFLVFYQKKEIRYLDTIDATTVVDDVIYAVGRNNDNDKELTKAKFSIYNSKQEKIYEKLYNTGYTSRFYDLLVDDEDVVIVGEYEKTKKDYKNNNSIAVILKYDEEGQLLFEKEVSDTNFYDVLAYDDGYLAIGTSHDKNKTKGVLVKFHTDGTLDWKKEYGTENTEFTAGVFYHNKIYVTGIENQSGVLVSFSRDGKLIDSIHEETDSFGFSSITVVADSLVLSGGKKVTEDFSQPLLVKYDLDLSYIDSAIYDSKYSGRFLKVITDNNDDLVVLASTVEGKKNKDVHHAYIGKYREDLTEASVVPYYNEEDDYFTDVSLMHDTYLVSGYSFYSEQGYLSKFLSYSEALKVLEVK
;
A
#
# COMPACT_ATOMS: atom_id res chain seq x y z
N MET A 1 -62.41 39.00 4.71
CA MET A 1 -62.19 37.63 4.18
C MET A 1 -61.06 37.56 3.15
N GLN A 2 -61.02 38.34 2.05
CA GLN A 2 -59.96 38.31 1.04
C GLN A 2 -58.52 38.59 1.57
N ARG A 3 -58.35 39.39 2.63
CA ARG A 3 -57.04 39.73 3.18
C ARG A 3 -56.43 38.55 3.96
N TYR A 4 -57.25 37.76 4.65
CA TYR A 4 -56.82 36.58 5.37
C TYR A 4 -56.43 35.41 4.42
N ILE A 5 -57.15 35.27 3.30
CA ILE A 5 -56.85 34.27 2.25
C ILE A 5 -55.48 34.56 1.62
N LYS A 6 -55.09 35.81 1.35
CA LYS A 6 -53.79 36.19 0.81
C LYS A 6 -52.63 35.89 1.80
N ILE A 7 -52.87 36.10 3.09
CA ILE A 7 -51.91 35.83 4.15
C ILE A 7 -51.70 34.29 4.29
N ILE A 8 -52.77 33.52 4.29
CA ILE A 8 -52.71 32.04 4.38
C ILE A 8 -52.01 31.49 3.13
N LEU A 9 -52.30 31.99 1.93
CA LEU A 9 -51.61 31.57 0.69
C LEU A 9 -50.11 31.89 0.72
N PHE A 10 -49.75 33.06 1.24
CA PHE A 10 -48.33 33.45 1.40
C PHE A 10 -47.59 32.52 2.37
N PHE A 11 -48.21 32.17 3.49
CA PHE A 11 -47.63 31.20 4.44
C PHE A 11 -47.51 29.78 3.85
N ILE A 12 -48.48 29.34 3.08
CA ILE A 12 -48.44 28.01 2.42
C ILE A 12 -47.29 27.98 1.39
N VAL A 13 -47.13 29.02 0.56
CA VAL A 13 -46.07 29.14 -0.43
C VAL A 13 -44.71 29.20 0.26
N PHE A 14 -44.62 29.95 1.38
CA PHE A 14 -43.35 30.05 2.15
C PHE A 14 -42.96 28.72 2.80
N ILE A 15 -43.93 27.95 3.31
CA ILE A 15 -43.70 26.60 3.86
C ILE A 15 -43.26 25.63 2.74
N VAL A 16 -43.89 25.69 1.57
CA VAL A 16 -43.53 24.86 0.42
C VAL A 16 -42.10 25.18 -0.08
N ILE A 17 -41.70 26.48 -0.07
CA ILE A 17 -40.33 26.87 -0.41
C ILE A 17 -39.34 26.41 0.64
N ILE A 18 -39.65 26.55 1.93
CA ILE A 18 -38.74 26.07 3.01
C ILE A 18 -38.62 24.56 2.99
N VAL A 19 -39.72 23.82 2.82
CA VAL A 19 -39.69 22.36 2.71
C VAL A 19 -38.97 21.92 1.43
N GLY A 20 -39.20 22.60 0.32
CA GLY A 20 -38.51 22.36 -0.95
C GLY A 20 -37.01 22.65 -0.87
N CYS A 21 -36.62 23.77 -0.23
CA CYS A 21 -35.22 24.09 0.01
C CYS A 21 -34.57 23.11 1.01
N SER A 22 -35.30 22.70 2.07
CA SER A 22 -34.83 21.69 3.01
C SER A 22 -34.67 20.33 2.33
N PHE A 23 -35.59 19.96 1.43
CA PHE A 23 -35.45 18.74 0.62
C PHE A 23 -34.26 18.83 -0.36
N LEU A 24 -34.00 19.98 -0.97
CA LEU A 24 -32.83 20.21 -1.81
C LEU A 24 -31.52 20.22 -1.01
N VAL A 25 -31.53 20.70 0.23
CA VAL A 25 -30.37 20.66 1.14
C VAL A 25 -30.15 19.26 1.71
N PHE A 26 -31.22 18.47 1.94
CA PHE A 26 -31.09 17.06 2.37
C PHE A 26 -30.85 16.08 1.22
N TYR A 27 -31.11 16.48 -0.02
CA TYR A 27 -30.63 15.78 -1.22
C TYR A 27 -29.25 16.32 -1.59
N GLN A 28 -28.35 16.44 -0.65
CA GLN A 28 -26.94 16.32 -1.00
C GLN A 28 -26.79 14.91 -1.58
N LYS A 29 -26.77 14.84 -2.90
CA LYS A 29 -26.21 13.70 -3.61
C LYS A 29 -24.92 13.36 -2.87
N LYS A 30 -24.89 12.21 -2.19
CA LYS A 30 -23.65 11.65 -1.67
C LYS A 30 -22.77 11.55 -2.91
N GLU A 31 -21.84 12.49 -3.08
CA GLU A 31 -20.98 12.54 -4.25
C GLU A 31 -20.30 11.19 -4.33
N ILE A 32 -20.48 10.55 -5.47
CA ILE A 32 -19.85 9.29 -5.77
C ILE A 32 -18.39 9.67 -5.99
N ARG A 33 -17.55 9.45 -5.00
CA ARG A 33 -16.12 9.60 -5.16
C ARG A 33 -15.61 8.38 -5.92
N TYR A 34 -15.15 8.63 -7.13
CA TYR A 34 -14.44 7.63 -7.89
C TYR A 34 -13.18 7.24 -7.10
N LEU A 35 -12.85 5.95 -7.06
CA LEU A 35 -11.63 5.44 -6.47
C LEU A 35 -10.93 4.60 -7.51
N ASP A 36 -9.77 5.04 -7.93
CA ASP A 36 -8.83 4.28 -8.74
C ASP A 36 -7.44 4.45 -8.13
N THR A 37 -6.84 3.36 -7.64
CA THR A 37 -5.52 3.39 -7.03
C THR A 37 -4.58 2.42 -7.72
N ILE A 38 -3.30 2.73 -7.65
CA ILE A 38 -2.20 1.80 -7.87
C ILE A 38 -1.54 1.60 -6.52
N ASP A 39 -1.49 0.36 -6.04
CA ASP A 39 -0.95 0.01 -4.74
C ASP A 39 0.50 -0.53 -4.85
N ALA A 40 0.82 -1.25 -5.94
CA ALA A 40 2.19 -1.70 -6.26
C ALA A 40 2.45 -1.72 -7.76
N THR A 41 3.75 -1.63 -8.12
CA THR A 41 4.25 -1.65 -9.50
C THR A 41 5.54 -2.45 -9.61
N THR A 42 5.75 -3.05 -10.78
CA THR A 42 7.02 -3.66 -11.18
C THR A 42 7.28 -3.32 -12.64
N VAL A 43 8.53 -3.02 -12.98
CA VAL A 43 8.96 -2.72 -14.35
C VAL A 43 9.91 -3.80 -14.84
N VAL A 44 9.56 -4.44 -15.95
CA VAL A 44 10.40 -5.43 -16.63
C VAL A 44 10.38 -5.11 -18.11
N ASP A 45 11.55 -5.01 -18.76
CA ASP A 45 11.71 -4.76 -20.21
C ASP A 45 10.82 -3.61 -20.73
N ASP A 46 10.79 -2.49 -20.01
CA ASP A 46 9.99 -1.30 -20.34
C ASP A 46 8.46 -1.47 -20.24
N VAL A 47 8.01 -2.60 -19.77
CA VAL A 47 6.60 -2.85 -19.46
C VAL A 47 6.35 -2.59 -17.98
N ILE A 48 5.33 -1.81 -17.68
CA ILE A 48 4.93 -1.49 -16.31
C ILE A 48 3.74 -2.38 -15.96
N TYR A 49 3.90 -3.22 -14.98
CA TYR A 49 2.85 -4.02 -14.37
C TYR A 49 2.38 -3.34 -13.10
N ALA A 50 1.08 -3.19 -12.91
CA ALA A 50 0.52 -2.46 -11.78
C ALA A 50 -0.70 -3.17 -11.20
N VAL A 51 -0.80 -3.18 -9.89
CA VAL A 51 -1.96 -3.67 -9.15
C VAL A 51 -2.52 -2.62 -8.22
N GLY A 52 -3.79 -2.77 -7.86
CA GLY A 52 -4.48 -1.87 -6.97
C GLY A 52 -5.97 -2.18 -6.90
N ARG A 53 -6.79 -1.15 -6.85
CA ARG A 53 -8.26 -1.29 -6.76
C ARG A 53 -8.99 -0.17 -7.47
N ASN A 54 -10.23 -0.47 -7.85
CA ASN A 54 -11.17 0.45 -8.50
C ASN A 54 -12.58 0.22 -7.95
N ASN A 55 -13.40 1.23 -7.82
CA ASN A 55 -14.78 1.09 -7.35
C ASN A 55 -15.81 0.96 -8.48
N ASP A 56 -15.41 0.73 -9.72
CA ASP A 56 -16.24 0.44 -10.92
C ASP A 56 -17.68 0.98 -10.85
N ASN A 57 -17.81 2.32 -10.65
CA ASN A 57 -19.09 3.03 -10.57
C ASN A 57 -20.09 2.56 -9.49
N ASP A 58 -19.80 1.52 -8.71
CA ASP A 58 -20.61 1.13 -7.57
C ASP A 58 -19.96 1.64 -6.27
N LYS A 59 -20.62 2.59 -5.68
CA LYS A 59 -20.20 3.59 -4.69
C LYS A 59 -19.62 3.06 -3.38
N GLU A 60 -19.76 1.78 -3.09
CA GLU A 60 -19.36 1.18 -1.82
C GLU A 60 -18.38 0.01 -2.01
N LEU A 61 -18.24 -0.52 -3.24
CA LEU A 61 -17.50 -1.76 -3.48
C LEU A 61 -16.23 -1.50 -4.29
N THR A 62 -15.11 -1.82 -3.71
CA THR A 62 -13.84 -1.83 -4.43
C THR A 62 -13.57 -3.18 -5.05
N LYS A 63 -13.01 -3.19 -6.25
CA LYS A 63 -12.55 -4.39 -6.94
C LYS A 63 -11.05 -4.29 -7.17
N ALA A 64 -10.35 -5.37 -6.89
CA ALA A 64 -8.93 -5.46 -7.18
C ALA A 64 -8.71 -5.32 -8.70
N LYS A 65 -7.62 -4.68 -9.04
CA LYS A 65 -7.29 -4.30 -10.42
C LYS A 65 -5.86 -4.74 -10.75
N PHE A 66 -5.70 -5.35 -11.91
CA PHE A 66 -4.42 -5.61 -12.55
C PHE A 66 -4.37 -4.85 -13.87
N SER A 67 -3.30 -4.10 -14.12
CA SER A 67 -3.12 -3.31 -15.33
C SER A 67 -1.71 -3.41 -15.85
N ILE A 68 -1.56 -3.33 -17.18
CA ILE A 68 -0.26 -3.29 -17.86
C ILE A 68 -0.17 -2.00 -18.65
N TYR A 69 0.99 -1.33 -18.59
CA TYR A 69 1.27 -0.10 -19.31
C TYR A 69 2.58 -0.26 -20.10
N ASN A 70 2.68 0.45 -21.22
CA ASN A 70 3.93 0.55 -21.96
C ASN A 70 4.91 1.55 -21.31
N SER A 71 6.12 1.67 -21.86
CA SER A 71 7.16 2.61 -21.39
C SER A 71 6.74 4.09 -21.42
N LYS A 72 5.71 4.44 -22.19
CA LYS A 72 5.10 5.78 -22.20
C LYS A 72 4.00 5.95 -21.18
N GLN A 73 3.82 4.97 -20.27
CA GLN A 73 2.78 4.96 -19.26
C GLN A 73 1.34 4.94 -19.85
N GLU A 74 1.19 4.49 -21.11
CA GLU A 74 -0.10 4.29 -21.73
C GLU A 74 -0.64 2.90 -21.36
N LYS A 75 -1.86 2.85 -20.82
CA LYS A 75 -2.48 1.58 -20.43
C LYS A 75 -2.82 0.73 -21.65
N ILE A 76 -2.25 -0.48 -21.71
CA ILE A 76 -2.46 -1.44 -22.79
C ILE A 76 -3.35 -2.62 -22.39
N TYR A 77 -3.46 -2.90 -21.08
CA TYR A 77 -4.31 -3.95 -20.54
C TYR A 77 -4.87 -3.55 -19.19
N GLU A 78 -6.10 -3.98 -18.89
CA GLU A 78 -6.68 -3.88 -17.55
C GLU A 78 -7.68 -5.00 -17.32
N LYS A 79 -7.62 -5.58 -16.12
CA LYS A 79 -8.56 -6.59 -15.66
C LYS A 79 -8.99 -6.31 -14.23
N LEU A 80 -10.31 -6.31 -14.00
CA LEU A 80 -10.88 -6.25 -12.66
C LEU A 80 -11.10 -7.66 -12.13
N TYR A 81 -10.71 -7.89 -10.89
CA TYR A 81 -10.98 -9.10 -10.15
C TYR A 81 -12.33 -8.99 -9.45
N ASN A 82 -13.38 -9.53 -10.08
CA ASN A 82 -14.77 -9.39 -9.66
C ASN A 82 -15.21 -10.45 -8.65
N THR A 83 -14.31 -10.97 -7.83
CA THR A 83 -14.62 -11.98 -6.80
C THR A 83 -15.01 -11.30 -5.49
N GLY A 84 -16.01 -11.86 -4.83
CA GLY A 84 -16.45 -11.41 -3.51
C GLY A 84 -17.22 -10.07 -3.49
N TYR A 85 -17.42 -9.56 -2.29
CA TYR A 85 -18.08 -8.28 -2.01
C TYR A 85 -17.13 -7.12 -2.29
N THR A 86 -15.91 -7.13 -1.70
CA THR A 86 -14.80 -6.23 -2.03
C THR A 86 -13.54 -7.04 -2.28
N SER A 87 -12.59 -6.47 -3.01
CA SER A 87 -11.27 -7.06 -3.23
C SER A 87 -10.20 -6.00 -3.43
N ARG A 88 -8.94 -6.35 -3.12
CA ARG A 88 -7.76 -5.51 -3.29
C ARG A 88 -6.54 -6.37 -3.60
N PHE A 89 -5.71 -5.91 -4.53
CA PHE A 89 -4.35 -6.43 -4.70
C PHE A 89 -3.36 -5.49 -4.03
N TYR A 90 -2.34 -6.05 -3.40
CA TYR A 90 -1.36 -5.32 -2.61
C TYR A 90 0.03 -5.31 -3.24
N ASP A 91 0.42 -6.43 -3.86
CA ASP A 91 1.75 -6.57 -4.42
C ASP A 91 1.77 -7.53 -5.61
N LEU A 92 2.83 -7.43 -6.42
CA LEU A 92 3.07 -8.29 -7.57
C LEU A 92 4.57 -8.48 -7.83
N LEU A 93 4.89 -9.59 -8.44
CA LEU A 93 6.20 -9.83 -9.06
C LEU A 93 6.04 -10.38 -10.48
N VAL A 94 7.07 -10.21 -11.29
CA VAL A 94 7.17 -10.84 -12.61
C VAL A 94 8.21 -11.94 -12.53
N ASP A 95 7.82 -13.15 -12.93
CA ASP A 95 8.61 -14.37 -12.93
C ASP A 95 8.71 -14.89 -14.37
N ASP A 96 9.86 -14.71 -15.00
CA ASP A 96 10.06 -14.80 -16.45
C ASP A 96 9.09 -13.83 -17.19
N GLU A 97 8.05 -14.35 -17.83
CA GLU A 97 7.02 -13.59 -18.54
C GLU A 97 5.67 -13.59 -17.79
N ASP A 98 5.56 -14.38 -16.72
CA ASP A 98 4.35 -14.53 -15.92
C ASP A 98 4.26 -13.49 -14.79
N VAL A 99 3.05 -13.10 -14.41
CA VAL A 99 2.80 -12.15 -13.35
C VAL A 99 2.13 -12.84 -12.18
N VAL A 100 2.78 -12.78 -11.01
CA VAL A 100 2.25 -13.30 -9.76
C VAL A 100 1.74 -12.14 -8.92
N ILE A 101 0.50 -12.22 -8.45
CA ILE A 101 -0.20 -11.17 -7.73
C ILE A 101 -0.73 -11.70 -6.41
N VAL A 102 -0.59 -10.93 -5.36
CA VAL A 102 -1.19 -11.22 -4.05
C VAL A 102 -2.16 -10.15 -3.61
N GLY A 103 -3.13 -10.57 -2.81
CA GLY A 103 -4.13 -9.65 -2.28
C GLY A 103 -5.18 -10.38 -1.43
N GLU A 104 -6.36 -9.80 -1.36
CA GLU A 104 -7.47 -10.32 -0.57
C GLU A 104 -8.83 -10.00 -1.18
N TYR A 105 -9.85 -10.67 -0.67
CA TYR A 105 -11.24 -10.31 -0.90
C TYR A 105 -12.12 -10.75 0.28
N GLU A 106 -13.26 -10.09 0.45
CA GLU A 106 -14.31 -10.52 1.37
C GLU A 106 -15.52 -11.08 0.59
N LYS A 107 -15.97 -12.29 0.95
CA LYS A 107 -17.08 -12.95 0.25
C LYS A 107 -18.39 -12.19 0.33
N THR A 108 -18.68 -11.62 1.48
CA THR A 108 -19.97 -10.99 1.77
C THR A 108 -19.80 -9.66 2.51
N LYS A 109 -20.85 -8.83 2.51
CA LYS A 109 -20.92 -7.61 3.33
C LYS A 109 -20.71 -7.88 4.82
N LYS A 110 -21.09 -9.06 5.29
CA LYS A 110 -20.88 -9.48 6.68
C LYS A 110 -19.41 -9.74 6.96
N ASP A 111 -18.72 -10.42 6.04
CA ASP A 111 -17.30 -10.70 6.16
C ASP A 111 -16.51 -9.40 6.15
N TYR A 112 -16.81 -8.47 5.23
CA TYR A 112 -16.24 -7.13 5.21
C TYR A 112 -16.38 -6.39 6.55
N LYS A 113 -17.59 -6.44 7.18
CA LYS A 113 -17.82 -5.80 8.48
C LYS A 113 -17.08 -6.46 9.64
N ASN A 114 -16.72 -7.72 9.50
CA ASN A 114 -16.05 -8.51 10.53
C ASN A 114 -14.53 -8.67 10.26
N ASN A 115 -14.01 -8.03 9.21
CA ASN A 115 -12.63 -8.20 8.72
C ASN A 115 -12.27 -9.68 8.46
N ASN A 116 -13.21 -10.46 7.93
CA ASN A 116 -13.01 -11.86 7.55
C ASN A 116 -12.58 -11.89 6.09
N SER A 117 -11.33 -11.64 5.82
CA SER A 117 -10.75 -11.68 4.48
C SER A 117 -10.24 -13.06 4.09
N ILE A 118 -10.14 -13.25 2.81
CA ILE A 118 -9.52 -14.42 2.16
C ILE A 118 -8.37 -13.89 1.33
N ALA A 119 -7.16 -14.31 1.69
CA ALA A 119 -6.00 -14.02 0.88
C ALA A 119 -6.05 -14.80 -0.43
N VAL A 120 -5.57 -14.18 -1.49
CA VAL A 120 -5.41 -14.79 -2.80
C VAL A 120 -3.99 -14.63 -3.32
N ILE A 121 -3.52 -15.67 -4.01
CA ILE A 121 -2.38 -15.59 -4.91
C ILE A 121 -2.84 -16.04 -6.29
N LEU A 122 -2.54 -15.21 -7.30
CA LEU A 122 -2.90 -15.47 -8.70
C LEU A 122 -1.65 -15.43 -9.55
N LYS A 123 -1.64 -16.23 -10.61
CA LYS A 123 -0.61 -16.16 -11.64
C LYS A 123 -1.29 -16.00 -13.01
N TYR A 124 -0.82 -15.01 -13.77
CA TYR A 124 -1.25 -14.74 -15.14
C TYR A 124 -0.06 -14.92 -16.08
N ASP A 125 -0.31 -15.38 -17.29
CA ASP A 125 0.67 -15.32 -18.37
C ASP A 125 0.80 -13.92 -18.98
N GLU A 126 1.71 -13.76 -19.94
CA GLU A 126 1.96 -12.49 -20.64
C GLU A 126 0.74 -11.96 -21.41
N GLU A 127 -0.17 -12.82 -21.85
CA GLU A 127 -1.43 -12.46 -22.50
C GLU A 127 -2.55 -12.10 -21.51
N GLY A 128 -2.30 -12.20 -20.20
CA GLY A 128 -3.25 -11.92 -19.14
C GLY A 128 -4.27 -13.05 -18.91
N GLN A 129 -3.96 -14.31 -19.33
CA GLN A 129 -4.76 -15.47 -19.00
C GLN A 129 -4.39 -15.98 -17.61
N LEU A 130 -5.39 -16.36 -16.83
CA LEU A 130 -5.19 -16.89 -15.48
C LEU A 130 -4.64 -18.33 -15.56
N LEU A 131 -3.42 -18.51 -15.04
CA LEU A 131 -2.79 -19.83 -14.95
C LEU A 131 -3.22 -20.58 -13.69
N PHE A 132 -3.23 -19.88 -12.54
CA PHE A 132 -3.80 -20.41 -11.32
C PHE A 132 -4.35 -19.30 -10.40
N GLU A 133 -5.24 -19.70 -9.51
CA GLU A 133 -5.74 -18.92 -8.37
C GLU A 133 -5.79 -19.83 -7.14
N LYS A 134 -5.23 -19.38 -6.02
CA LYS A 134 -5.27 -20.09 -4.75
C LYS A 134 -5.73 -19.14 -3.64
N GLU A 135 -6.54 -19.69 -2.74
CA GLU A 135 -7.12 -19.00 -1.61
C GLU A 135 -6.57 -19.51 -0.28
N VAL A 136 -6.36 -18.60 0.68
CA VAL A 136 -6.05 -18.93 2.06
C VAL A 136 -7.02 -18.18 2.97
N SER A 137 -7.89 -18.92 3.67
CA SER A 137 -8.91 -18.36 4.57
C SER A 137 -8.29 -17.68 5.77
N ASP A 138 -9.01 -16.69 6.30
CA ASP A 138 -8.65 -15.94 7.50
C ASP A 138 -7.20 -15.37 7.43
N THR A 139 -6.84 -14.86 6.26
CA THR A 139 -5.49 -14.42 5.93
C THR A 139 -5.55 -13.23 4.97
N ASN A 140 -4.57 -12.33 5.08
CA ASN A 140 -4.29 -11.26 4.14
C ASN A 140 -2.85 -11.44 3.66
N PHE A 141 -2.59 -11.24 2.36
CA PHE A 141 -1.24 -11.16 1.80
C PHE A 141 -0.93 -9.73 1.39
N TYR A 142 0.20 -9.22 1.84
CA TYR A 142 0.65 -7.84 1.59
C TYR A 142 1.88 -7.76 0.69
N ASP A 143 2.68 -8.83 0.62
CA ASP A 143 3.92 -8.87 -0.14
C ASP A 143 4.15 -10.26 -0.73
N VAL A 144 4.85 -10.35 -1.86
CA VAL A 144 5.19 -11.61 -2.54
C VAL A 144 6.62 -11.59 -3.05
N LEU A 145 7.36 -12.64 -2.74
CA LEU A 145 8.75 -12.83 -3.15
C LEU A 145 8.89 -14.02 -4.10
N ALA A 146 9.77 -13.88 -5.09
CA ALA A 146 10.29 -15.04 -5.80
C ALA A 146 11.11 -15.89 -4.80
N TYR A 147 10.88 -17.20 -4.80
CA TYR A 147 11.44 -18.06 -3.77
C TYR A 147 11.72 -19.47 -4.28
N ASP A 148 13.01 -19.77 -4.51
CA ASP A 148 13.46 -21.07 -5.02
C ASP A 148 12.69 -21.54 -6.28
N ASP A 149 11.85 -22.54 -6.10
CA ASP A 149 10.98 -23.16 -7.08
C ASP A 149 9.51 -22.70 -6.96
N GLY A 150 9.30 -21.45 -6.52
CA GLY A 150 7.94 -20.95 -6.33
C GLY A 150 7.88 -19.55 -5.74
N TYR A 151 6.90 -19.32 -4.87
CA TYR A 151 6.56 -18.01 -4.35
C TYR A 151 6.35 -18.05 -2.85
N LEU A 152 6.83 -17.02 -2.16
CA LEU A 152 6.59 -16.80 -0.74
C LEU A 152 5.65 -15.60 -0.57
N ALA A 153 4.42 -15.85 -0.15
CA ALA A 153 3.48 -14.79 0.25
C ALA A 153 3.65 -14.46 1.73
N ILE A 154 3.66 -13.17 2.04
CA ILE A 154 3.88 -12.59 3.37
C ILE A 154 2.64 -11.80 3.77
N GLY A 155 2.24 -11.92 5.04
CA GLY A 155 1.05 -11.20 5.49
C GLY A 155 0.64 -11.51 6.92
N THR A 156 -0.67 -11.53 7.13
CA THR A 156 -1.28 -11.67 8.45
C THR A 156 -2.35 -12.75 8.42
N SER A 157 -2.37 -13.63 9.42
CA SER A 157 -3.47 -14.54 9.68
C SER A 157 -4.33 -14.02 10.84
N HIS A 158 -5.64 -14.31 10.77
CA HIS A 158 -6.63 -13.89 11.74
C HIS A 158 -7.23 -15.09 12.46
N ASP A 159 -7.27 -15.05 13.79
CA ASP A 159 -8.03 -15.98 14.63
C ASP A 159 -8.84 -15.17 15.64
N LYS A 160 -10.12 -14.94 15.33
CA LYS A 160 -11.06 -14.10 16.11
C LYS A 160 -10.52 -12.66 16.25
N ASN A 161 -9.98 -12.31 17.44
CA ASN A 161 -9.46 -10.98 17.75
C ASN A 161 -7.93 -10.95 17.78
N LYS A 162 -7.26 -12.00 17.30
CA LYS A 162 -5.81 -12.10 17.30
C LYS A 162 -5.30 -12.10 15.88
N THR A 163 -4.21 -11.40 15.66
CA THR A 163 -3.47 -11.42 14.40
C THR A 163 -2.08 -12.02 14.62
N LYS A 164 -1.60 -12.76 13.65
CA LYS A 164 -0.24 -13.30 13.62
C LYS A 164 0.38 -13.02 12.27
N GLY A 165 1.67 -12.70 12.27
CA GLY A 165 2.43 -12.69 11.03
C GLY A 165 2.40 -14.07 10.36
N VAL A 166 2.26 -14.12 9.04
CA VAL A 166 2.18 -15.37 8.29
C VAL A 166 3.14 -15.37 7.11
N LEU A 167 3.75 -16.53 6.87
CA LEU A 167 4.50 -16.88 5.66
C LEU A 167 3.82 -18.08 5.02
N VAL A 168 3.57 -18.01 3.72
CA VAL A 168 2.95 -19.09 2.95
C VAL A 168 3.76 -19.34 1.68
N LYS A 169 4.36 -20.53 1.58
CA LYS A 169 5.09 -20.94 0.38
C LYS A 169 4.17 -21.70 -0.57
N PHE A 170 4.24 -21.32 -1.83
CA PHE A 170 3.60 -22.00 -2.95
C PHE A 170 4.65 -22.47 -3.95
N HIS A 171 4.44 -23.59 -4.59
CA HIS A 171 5.18 -24.01 -5.79
C HIS A 171 4.79 -23.17 -7.00
N THR A 172 5.57 -23.24 -8.10
CA THR A 172 5.31 -22.49 -9.35
C THR A 172 3.96 -22.83 -10.00
N ASP A 173 3.37 -23.99 -9.68
CA ASP A 173 2.02 -24.40 -10.11
C ASP A 173 0.90 -23.94 -9.17
N GLY A 174 1.25 -23.16 -8.13
CA GLY A 174 0.34 -22.66 -7.12
C GLY A 174 -0.05 -23.69 -6.04
N THR A 175 0.53 -24.89 -6.02
CA THR A 175 0.29 -25.82 -4.90
C THR A 175 0.94 -25.32 -3.63
N LEU A 176 0.20 -25.38 -2.51
CA LEU A 176 0.69 -24.94 -1.20
C LEU A 176 1.74 -25.95 -0.72
N ASP A 177 2.95 -25.45 -0.41
CA ASP A 177 4.02 -26.25 0.21
C ASP A 177 3.91 -26.21 1.74
N TRP A 178 3.99 -24.99 2.34
CA TRP A 178 3.83 -24.83 3.77
C TRP A 178 3.25 -23.47 4.14
N LYS A 179 2.64 -23.41 5.33
CA LYS A 179 2.21 -22.18 6.02
C LYS A 179 2.86 -22.12 7.39
N LYS A 180 3.44 -20.97 7.77
CA LYS A 180 4.05 -20.70 9.07
C LYS A 180 3.46 -19.44 9.67
N GLU A 181 3.18 -19.48 10.96
CA GLU A 181 2.70 -18.33 11.73
C GLU A 181 3.74 -17.92 12.78
N TYR A 182 3.83 -16.62 13.02
CA TYR A 182 4.70 -16.00 14.00
C TYR A 182 3.92 -15.03 14.89
N GLY A 183 4.41 -14.90 16.14
CA GLY A 183 3.81 -14.01 17.13
C GLY A 183 2.68 -14.69 17.90
N THR A 184 2.25 -14.03 18.95
CA THR A 184 1.17 -14.53 19.83
C THR A 184 -0.13 -13.80 19.65
N GLU A 185 -0.08 -12.48 19.53
CA GLU A 185 -1.22 -11.57 19.36
C GLU A 185 -0.74 -10.28 18.69
N ASN A 186 -1.61 -9.65 17.87
CA ASN A 186 -1.37 -8.34 17.27
C ASN A 186 -0.03 -8.25 16.50
N THR A 187 0.30 -9.30 15.74
CA THR A 187 1.47 -9.33 14.86
C THR A 187 1.01 -9.27 13.40
N GLU A 188 1.58 -8.35 12.64
CA GLU A 188 1.31 -8.18 11.21
C GLU A 188 2.65 -8.08 10.48
N PHE A 189 2.88 -8.94 9.50
CA PHE A 189 4.01 -8.79 8.59
C PHE A 189 3.59 -7.96 7.38
N THR A 190 4.41 -6.97 7.03
CA THR A 190 4.13 -6.01 5.96
C THR A 190 4.98 -6.21 4.72
N ALA A 191 6.22 -6.65 4.89
CA ALA A 191 7.16 -6.85 3.79
C ALA A 191 8.27 -7.83 4.17
N GLY A 192 8.97 -8.36 3.17
CA GLY A 192 10.13 -9.22 3.39
C GLY A 192 11.14 -9.20 2.26
N VAL A 193 12.26 -9.85 2.50
CA VAL A 193 13.31 -10.14 1.52
C VAL A 193 13.84 -11.54 1.71
N PHE A 194 14.18 -12.22 0.62
CA PHE A 194 14.93 -13.48 0.67
C PHE A 194 16.37 -13.20 0.28
N TYR A 195 17.29 -13.41 1.22
CA TYR A 195 18.69 -13.10 1.04
C TYR A 195 19.59 -14.09 1.78
N HIS A 196 20.66 -14.58 1.14
CA HIS A 196 21.62 -15.54 1.70
C HIS A 196 20.97 -16.76 2.39
N ASN A 197 19.96 -17.38 1.74
CA ASN A 197 19.20 -18.54 2.28
C ASN A 197 18.44 -18.25 3.59
N LYS A 198 18.20 -17.01 3.92
CA LYS A 198 17.34 -16.59 5.03
C LYS A 198 16.17 -15.75 4.48
N ILE A 199 15.04 -15.86 5.12
CA ILE A 199 13.89 -14.98 4.92
C ILE A 199 13.94 -13.94 6.03
N TYR A 200 13.94 -12.66 5.68
CA TYR A 200 13.80 -11.56 6.63
C TYR A 200 12.47 -10.91 6.38
N VAL A 201 11.68 -10.75 7.43
CA VAL A 201 10.37 -10.10 7.36
C VAL A 201 10.28 -9.01 8.40
N THR A 202 9.54 -7.97 8.05
CA THR A 202 9.32 -6.85 8.94
C THR A 202 7.83 -6.53 9.05
N GLY A 203 7.47 -5.77 10.08
CA GLY A 203 6.08 -5.39 10.30
C GLY A 203 5.85 -4.74 11.66
N ILE A 204 4.73 -5.08 12.27
CA ILE A 204 4.26 -4.53 13.54
C ILE A 204 3.93 -5.67 14.47
N GLU A 205 4.38 -5.61 15.71
CA GLU A 205 3.93 -6.45 16.80
C GLU A 205 3.62 -5.59 18.03
N ASN A 206 2.39 -5.66 18.55
CA ASN A 206 1.96 -4.88 19.72
C ASN A 206 2.27 -3.37 19.61
N GLN A 207 2.06 -2.78 18.43
CA GLN A 207 2.33 -1.36 18.09
C GLN A 207 3.81 -0.98 17.98
N SER A 208 4.74 -1.94 18.04
CA SER A 208 6.18 -1.74 17.84
C SER A 208 6.63 -2.35 16.53
N GLY A 209 7.73 -1.83 15.97
CA GLY A 209 8.35 -2.43 14.79
C GLY A 209 8.96 -3.79 15.14
N VAL A 210 8.78 -4.76 14.26
CA VAL A 210 9.37 -6.08 14.40
C VAL A 210 10.19 -6.43 13.15
N LEU A 211 11.35 -7.04 13.36
CA LEU A 211 12.16 -7.67 12.32
C LEU A 211 12.44 -9.11 12.74
N VAL A 212 12.12 -10.04 11.85
CA VAL A 212 12.23 -11.49 12.13
C VAL A 212 13.02 -12.17 11.02
N SER A 213 13.91 -13.05 11.38
CA SER A 213 14.64 -13.91 10.45
C SER A 213 14.18 -15.36 10.55
N PHE A 214 13.98 -15.98 9.40
CA PHE A 214 13.65 -17.39 9.27
C PHE A 214 14.69 -18.09 8.37
N SER A 215 14.88 -19.38 8.62
CA SER A 215 15.59 -20.22 7.67
C SER A 215 14.78 -20.43 6.38
N ARG A 216 15.43 -20.95 5.36
CA ARG A 216 14.81 -21.27 4.07
C ARG A 216 13.57 -22.17 4.18
N ASP A 217 13.44 -23.02 5.19
CA ASP A 217 12.28 -23.87 5.44
C ASP A 217 11.23 -23.24 6.37
N GLY A 218 11.31 -21.92 6.58
CA GLY A 218 10.38 -21.16 7.39
C GLY A 218 10.47 -21.40 8.90
N LYS A 219 11.62 -21.90 9.42
CA LYS A 219 11.84 -22.00 10.85
C LYS A 219 12.38 -20.69 11.39
N LEU A 220 11.84 -20.22 12.49
CA LEU A 220 12.33 -19.06 13.20
C LEU A 220 13.81 -19.23 13.57
N ILE A 221 14.63 -18.25 13.21
CA ILE A 221 16.04 -18.16 13.62
C ILE A 221 16.16 -17.15 14.74
N ASP A 222 15.74 -15.89 14.50
CA ASP A 222 15.86 -14.81 15.46
C ASP A 222 14.80 -13.73 15.22
N SER A 223 14.58 -12.88 16.22
CA SER A 223 13.66 -11.75 16.11
C SER A 223 14.05 -10.61 17.03
N ILE A 224 13.86 -9.40 16.57
CA ILE A 224 14.03 -8.19 17.37
C ILE A 224 12.76 -7.35 17.31
N HIS A 225 12.51 -6.66 18.42
CA HIS A 225 11.47 -5.66 18.54
C HIS A 225 12.14 -4.31 18.72
N GLU A 226 11.74 -3.33 17.96
CA GLU A 226 12.19 -1.95 18.15
C GLU A 226 11.52 -1.40 19.41
N GLU A 227 12.24 -1.38 20.52
CA GLU A 227 11.72 -0.92 21.83
C GLU A 227 11.50 0.58 21.90
N THR A 228 12.06 1.34 20.95
CA THR A 228 11.99 2.79 20.95
C THR A 228 10.89 3.32 20.04
N ASP A 229 9.67 3.48 20.60
CA ASP A 229 8.65 4.40 20.04
C ASP A 229 8.45 4.35 18.51
N SER A 230 8.57 3.17 17.86
CA SER A 230 8.26 3.04 16.44
C SER A 230 6.77 2.72 16.22
N PHE A 231 6.17 3.29 15.18
CA PHE A 231 4.83 2.91 14.72
C PHE A 231 4.83 1.68 13.80
N GLY A 232 5.88 0.83 13.89
CA GLY A 232 6.07 -0.31 13.03
C GLY A 232 6.84 0.01 11.75
N PHE A 233 7.28 -1.05 11.08
CA PHE A 233 7.97 -0.98 9.81
C PHE A 233 7.03 -1.29 8.67
N SER A 234 7.27 -0.66 7.51
CA SER A 234 6.39 -0.75 6.33
C SER A 234 7.06 -1.51 5.17
N SER A 235 8.37 -1.42 5.04
CA SER A 235 9.13 -2.03 3.94
C SER A 235 10.55 -2.37 4.38
N ILE A 236 11.21 -3.27 3.65
CA ILE A 236 12.58 -3.73 3.89
C ILE A 236 13.30 -3.91 2.56
N THR A 237 14.58 -3.57 2.51
CA THR A 237 15.48 -3.85 1.38
C THR A 237 16.85 -4.29 1.88
N VAL A 238 17.67 -4.78 0.96
CA VAL A 238 19.07 -5.14 1.22
C VAL A 238 19.99 -4.18 0.50
N VAL A 239 20.99 -3.66 1.20
CA VAL A 239 22.06 -2.87 0.62
C VAL A 239 23.38 -3.23 1.30
N ALA A 240 24.45 -3.51 0.52
CA ALA A 240 25.78 -3.85 1.04
C ALA A 240 25.78 -4.82 2.22
N ASP A 241 25.14 -6.00 2.03
CA ASP A 241 25.00 -7.04 3.05
C ASP A 241 24.35 -6.56 4.37
N SER A 242 23.51 -5.55 4.31
CA SER A 242 22.74 -5.04 5.43
C SER A 242 21.27 -4.92 5.09
N LEU A 243 20.43 -5.02 6.10
CA LEU A 243 18.98 -4.83 6.01
C LEU A 243 18.66 -3.35 6.30
N VAL A 244 17.90 -2.69 5.45
CA VAL A 244 17.37 -1.35 5.72
C VAL A 244 15.85 -1.42 5.75
N LEU A 245 15.27 -0.96 6.84
CA LEU A 245 13.83 -0.94 7.11
C LEU A 245 13.32 0.48 7.07
N SER A 246 12.14 0.67 6.51
CA SER A 246 11.43 1.96 6.52
C SER A 246 10.22 1.92 7.46
N GLY A 247 9.93 3.05 8.11
CA GLY A 247 8.81 3.15 9.04
C GLY A 247 8.63 4.55 9.61
N GLY A 248 8.07 4.64 10.81
CA GLY A 248 7.88 5.89 11.52
C GLY A 248 8.39 5.81 12.96
N LYS A 249 9.09 6.85 13.42
CA LYS A 249 9.47 7.03 14.82
C LYS A 249 8.42 7.85 15.55
N LYS A 250 7.87 7.32 16.61
CA LYS A 250 6.97 8.04 17.50
C LYS A 250 7.75 9.10 18.29
N VAL A 251 7.38 10.37 18.14
CA VAL A 251 7.97 11.49 18.88
C VAL A 251 7.05 11.91 20.04
N THR A 252 5.74 11.90 19.80
CA THR A 252 4.69 12.04 20.79
C THR A 252 3.53 11.11 20.49
N GLU A 253 2.45 11.10 21.28
CA GLU A 253 1.27 10.27 21.00
C GLU A 253 0.67 10.54 19.61
N ASP A 254 0.69 11.82 19.18
CA ASP A 254 0.06 12.29 17.95
C ASP A 254 1.05 12.68 16.84
N PHE A 255 2.35 12.50 17.05
CA PHE A 255 3.38 12.94 16.11
C PHE A 255 4.45 11.89 15.89
N SER A 256 4.65 11.52 14.63
CA SER A 256 5.73 10.64 14.19
C SER A 256 6.58 11.30 13.11
N GLN A 257 7.82 10.85 12.98
CA GLN A 257 8.73 11.25 11.90
C GLN A 257 9.13 10.05 11.08
N PRO A 258 9.32 10.19 9.75
CA PRO A 258 9.81 9.12 8.90
C PRO A 258 11.17 8.61 9.37
N LEU A 259 11.33 7.29 9.43
CA LEU A 259 12.46 6.59 10.01
C LEU A 259 13.01 5.55 9.05
N LEU A 260 14.34 5.51 8.87
CA LEU A 260 15.10 4.38 8.35
C LEU A 260 15.91 3.77 9.48
N VAL A 261 15.98 2.44 9.52
CA VAL A 261 16.85 1.70 10.45
C VAL A 261 17.65 0.66 9.69
N LYS A 262 18.94 0.57 9.98
CA LYS A 262 19.88 -0.37 9.37
C LYS A 262 20.32 -1.43 10.38
N TYR A 263 20.24 -2.68 9.97
CA TYR A 263 20.69 -3.86 10.73
C TYR A 263 21.64 -4.69 9.90
N ASP A 264 22.52 -5.45 10.56
CA ASP A 264 23.26 -6.52 9.89
C ASP A 264 22.36 -7.76 9.67
N LEU A 265 22.91 -8.76 8.97
CA LEU A 265 22.19 -10.01 8.67
C LEU A 265 21.97 -10.92 9.89
N ASP A 266 22.58 -10.60 11.03
CA ASP A 266 22.35 -11.26 12.32
C ASP A 266 21.47 -10.42 13.26
N LEU A 267 20.75 -9.46 12.69
CA LEU A 267 19.78 -8.55 13.31
C LEU A 267 20.38 -7.60 14.37
N SER A 268 21.70 -7.36 14.32
CA SER A 268 22.33 -6.35 15.18
C SER A 268 22.13 -4.96 14.60
N TYR A 269 21.72 -4.00 15.43
CA TYR A 269 21.56 -2.61 15.04
C TYR A 269 22.88 -2.00 14.54
N ILE A 270 22.84 -1.31 13.41
CA ILE A 270 23.98 -0.58 12.84
C ILE A 270 23.78 0.91 13.00
N ASP A 271 22.71 1.47 12.43
CA ASP A 271 22.44 2.91 12.39
C ASP A 271 20.97 3.20 12.11
N SER A 272 20.58 4.49 12.25
CA SER A 272 19.26 4.96 11.86
C SER A 272 19.28 6.41 11.37
N ALA A 273 18.38 6.77 10.47
CA ALA A 273 18.14 8.13 10.01
C ALA A 273 16.68 8.51 10.21
N ILE A 274 16.48 9.73 10.72
CA ILE A 274 15.16 10.33 10.91
C ILE A 274 15.06 11.53 10.00
N TYR A 275 14.02 11.56 9.16
CA TYR A 275 13.71 12.78 8.40
C TYR A 275 12.95 13.76 9.28
N ASP A 276 13.52 14.94 9.49
CA ASP A 276 12.93 16.03 10.30
C ASP A 276 11.76 16.66 9.54
N SER A 277 10.65 15.94 9.49
CA SER A 277 9.43 16.41 8.84
C SER A 277 8.67 17.39 9.72
N LYS A 278 8.19 18.46 9.11
CA LYS A 278 7.26 19.41 9.75
C LYS A 278 5.92 18.77 10.15
N TYR A 279 5.50 17.72 9.43
CA TYR A 279 4.22 17.04 9.59
C TYR A 279 4.43 15.62 10.07
N SER A 280 3.44 15.09 10.81
CA SER A 280 3.45 13.69 11.26
C SER A 280 3.46 12.74 10.08
N GLY A 281 4.34 11.72 10.08
CA GLY A 281 4.42 10.79 8.96
C GLY A 281 5.38 9.64 9.15
N ARG A 282 5.55 8.86 8.07
CA ARG A 282 6.44 7.70 8.01
C ARG A 282 7.01 7.52 6.60
N PHE A 283 8.12 6.80 6.50
CA PHE A 283 8.50 6.17 5.23
C PHE A 283 7.65 4.92 4.99
N LEU A 284 7.09 4.82 3.79
CA LEU A 284 6.18 3.73 3.38
C LEU A 284 6.91 2.64 2.62
N LYS A 285 7.87 3.03 1.78
CA LYS A 285 8.64 2.13 0.92
C LYS A 285 10.10 2.50 0.97
N VAL A 286 10.97 1.50 0.88
CA VAL A 286 12.40 1.65 0.61
C VAL A 286 12.84 0.61 -0.40
N ILE A 287 13.59 1.03 -1.40
CA ILE A 287 14.27 0.17 -2.37
C ILE A 287 15.74 0.55 -2.48
N THR A 288 16.57 -0.35 -2.97
CA THR A 288 17.96 -0.08 -3.33
C THR A 288 18.03 0.15 -4.83
N ASP A 289 18.70 1.22 -5.28
CA ASP A 289 18.89 1.50 -6.70
C ASP A 289 20.18 0.86 -7.24
N ASN A 290 20.46 1.06 -8.55
CA ASN A 290 21.62 0.50 -9.24
C ASN A 290 22.97 1.04 -8.74
N ASN A 291 23.00 2.07 -7.91
CA ASN A 291 24.20 2.68 -7.35
C ASN A 291 24.38 2.33 -5.85
N ASP A 292 23.61 1.39 -5.33
CA ASP A 292 23.51 1.05 -3.91
C ASP A 292 23.00 2.22 -3.03
N ASP A 293 22.34 3.23 -3.64
CA ASP A 293 21.62 4.25 -2.90
C ASP A 293 20.20 3.78 -2.54
N LEU A 294 19.68 4.29 -1.46
CA LEU A 294 18.34 3.99 -0.99
C LEU A 294 17.35 5.03 -1.53
N VAL A 295 16.28 4.57 -2.17
CA VAL A 295 15.15 5.41 -2.58
C VAL A 295 13.97 5.13 -1.69
N VAL A 296 13.39 6.17 -1.12
CA VAL A 296 12.30 6.08 -0.13
C VAL A 296 11.09 6.88 -0.56
N LEU A 297 9.92 6.37 -0.24
CA LEU A 297 8.67 7.12 -0.31
C LEU A 297 8.17 7.42 1.09
N ALA A 298 7.72 8.65 1.30
CA ALA A 298 7.11 9.05 2.56
C ALA A 298 5.69 9.59 2.35
N SER A 299 4.87 9.41 3.37
CA SER A 299 3.60 10.12 3.54
C SER A 299 3.62 10.86 4.85
N THR A 300 3.19 12.12 4.82
CA THR A 300 3.00 12.94 6.01
C THR A 300 1.60 13.55 6.03
N VAL A 301 1.10 13.89 7.21
CA VAL A 301 -0.24 14.41 7.41
C VAL A 301 -0.17 15.78 8.10
N GLU A 302 -0.63 16.82 7.42
CA GLU A 302 -0.85 18.13 8.00
C GLU A 302 -2.26 18.18 8.60
N GLY A 303 -2.37 18.17 9.94
CA GLY A 303 -3.64 18.35 10.63
C GLY A 303 -4.15 19.78 10.45
N LYS A 304 -5.22 19.97 9.70
CA LYS A 304 -5.96 21.25 9.57
C LYS A 304 -7.27 21.18 10.35
N LYS A 305 -7.74 22.30 10.84
CA LYS A 305 -8.87 22.43 11.77
C LYS A 305 -10.15 21.64 11.43
N ASN A 306 -10.33 21.20 10.17
CA ASN A 306 -11.49 20.43 9.71
C ASN A 306 -11.16 19.35 8.67
N LYS A 307 -9.90 19.15 8.32
CA LYS A 307 -9.46 18.21 7.31
C LYS A 307 -7.97 17.90 7.46
N ASP A 308 -7.61 16.64 7.45
CA ASP A 308 -6.22 16.24 7.28
C ASP A 308 -5.84 16.36 5.80
N VAL A 309 -4.64 16.85 5.54
CA VAL A 309 -4.08 16.95 4.18
C VAL A 309 -2.84 16.06 4.12
N HIS A 310 -2.85 15.15 3.17
CA HIS A 310 -1.75 14.21 2.97
C HIS A 310 -0.76 14.77 1.95
N HIS A 311 0.52 14.65 2.27
CA HIS A 311 1.63 15.07 1.42
C HIS A 311 2.51 13.86 1.12
N ALA A 312 2.88 13.70 -0.15
CA ALA A 312 3.77 12.64 -0.61
C ALA A 312 5.19 13.19 -0.82
N TYR A 313 6.19 12.36 -0.55
CA TYR A 313 7.60 12.68 -0.74
C TYR A 313 8.33 11.52 -1.38
N ILE A 314 9.34 11.83 -2.18
CA ILE A 314 10.38 10.91 -2.59
C ILE A 314 11.71 11.38 -2.02
N GLY A 315 12.50 10.46 -1.46
CA GLY A 315 13.80 10.76 -0.89
C GLY A 315 14.88 9.82 -1.41
N LYS A 316 16.11 10.30 -1.41
CA LYS A 316 17.31 9.52 -1.71
C LYS A 316 18.28 9.62 -0.54
N TYR A 317 18.75 8.48 -0.08
CA TYR A 317 19.74 8.32 0.98
C TYR A 317 20.90 7.49 0.42
N ARG A 318 22.10 7.73 0.91
CA ARG A 318 23.23 6.87 0.64
C ARG A 318 23.14 5.58 1.45
N GLU A 319 23.94 4.61 1.10
CA GLU A 319 24.09 3.34 1.83
C GLU A 319 24.33 3.53 3.33
N ASP A 320 25.06 4.58 3.73
CA ASP A 320 25.35 4.92 5.14
C ASP A 320 24.22 5.68 5.84
N LEU A 321 23.04 5.73 5.26
CA LEU A 321 21.85 6.48 5.70
C LEU A 321 22.02 8.01 5.67
N THR A 322 23.08 8.56 5.08
CA THR A 322 23.21 10.02 4.89
C THR A 322 22.17 10.48 3.86
N GLU A 323 21.34 11.46 4.24
CA GLU A 323 20.37 12.07 3.32
C GLU A 323 21.08 12.76 2.15
N ALA A 324 20.76 12.36 0.94
CA ALA A 324 21.24 12.99 -0.28
C ALA A 324 20.25 14.04 -0.80
N SER A 325 18.96 13.74 -0.79
CA SER A 325 17.87 14.64 -1.20
C SER A 325 16.53 14.11 -0.76
N VAL A 326 15.62 14.99 -0.33
CA VAL A 326 14.20 14.67 -0.13
C VAL A 326 13.37 15.74 -0.83
N VAL A 327 12.49 15.31 -1.72
CA VAL A 327 11.69 16.19 -2.57
C VAL A 327 10.21 15.95 -2.29
N PRO A 328 9.49 16.97 -1.82
CA PRO A 328 8.04 16.88 -1.68
C PRO A 328 7.36 16.95 -3.05
N TYR A 329 6.27 16.21 -3.17
CA TYR A 329 5.31 16.41 -4.24
C TYR A 329 4.13 17.20 -3.66
N TYR A 330 3.92 18.39 -4.20
CA TYR A 330 2.81 19.25 -3.80
C TYR A 330 1.82 19.34 -4.95
N ASN A 331 0.64 18.78 -4.75
CA ASN A 331 -0.56 19.19 -5.45
C ASN A 331 -1.42 19.98 -4.43
N GLU A 332 -2.43 20.70 -4.87
CA GLU A 332 -3.32 21.47 -3.98
C GLU A 332 -4.22 20.57 -3.09
N GLU A 333 -4.26 19.27 -3.38
CA GLU A 333 -5.14 18.27 -2.75
C GLU A 333 -4.33 17.14 -2.10
N ASP A 334 -5.00 16.11 -1.56
CA ASP A 334 -4.35 14.97 -0.92
C ASP A 334 -3.58 14.12 -1.92
N ASP A 335 -2.31 13.88 -1.66
CA ASP A 335 -1.41 13.08 -2.49
C ASP A 335 -0.85 11.89 -1.73
N TYR A 336 -0.84 10.74 -2.41
CA TYR A 336 -0.34 9.49 -1.87
C TYR A 336 0.61 8.83 -2.86
N PHE A 337 1.85 8.58 -2.44
CA PHE A 337 2.75 7.65 -3.10
C PHE A 337 2.61 6.27 -2.48
N THR A 338 2.52 5.26 -3.31
CA THR A 338 2.29 3.88 -2.87
C THR A 338 3.49 2.99 -3.14
N ASP A 339 4.12 3.15 -4.31
CA ASP A 339 5.25 2.32 -4.69
C ASP A 339 6.24 3.06 -5.60
N VAL A 340 7.47 2.54 -5.66
CA VAL A 340 8.54 3.04 -6.53
C VAL A 340 9.26 1.86 -7.18
N SER A 341 9.45 1.95 -8.50
CA SER A 341 10.20 0.98 -9.30
C SER A 341 11.32 1.67 -10.06
N LEU A 342 12.40 0.94 -10.32
CA LEU A 342 13.44 1.39 -11.22
C LEU A 342 12.98 1.18 -12.66
N MET A 343 13.17 2.20 -13.50
CA MET A 343 12.96 2.15 -14.93
C MET A 343 14.16 2.79 -15.62
N HIS A 344 15.14 1.97 -16.06
CA HIS A 344 16.47 2.42 -16.50
C HIS A 344 17.16 3.29 -15.44
N ASP A 345 17.51 4.53 -15.80
CA ASP A 345 18.16 5.52 -14.91
C ASP A 345 17.13 6.47 -14.26
N THR A 346 15.87 6.02 -14.14
CA THR A 346 14.79 6.83 -13.59
C THR A 346 14.00 6.05 -12.54
N TYR A 347 13.32 6.76 -11.65
CA TYR A 347 12.38 6.19 -10.70
C TYR A 347 10.96 6.42 -11.19
N LEU A 348 10.23 5.34 -11.41
CA LEU A 348 8.79 5.38 -11.63
C LEU A 348 8.08 5.29 -10.29
N VAL A 349 7.43 6.37 -9.90
CA VAL A 349 6.62 6.43 -8.68
C VAL A 349 5.16 6.27 -9.04
N SER A 350 4.49 5.33 -8.42
CA SER A 350 3.05 5.16 -8.53
C SER A 350 2.32 5.72 -7.30
N GLY A 351 1.07 6.07 -7.49
CA GLY A 351 0.25 6.59 -6.42
C GLY A 351 -1.11 7.06 -6.90
N TYR A 352 -1.75 7.89 -6.10
CA TYR A 352 -3.02 8.52 -6.45
C TYR A 352 -3.18 9.87 -5.77
N SER A 353 -3.95 10.76 -6.39
CA SER A 353 -4.31 12.06 -5.83
C SER A 353 -5.82 12.18 -5.69
N PHE A 354 -6.24 12.92 -4.68
CA PHE A 354 -7.64 13.28 -4.52
C PHE A 354 -7.94 14.56 -5.34
N TYR A 355 -9.00 14.50 -6.12
CA TYR A 355 -9.56 15.64 -6.86
C TYR A 355 -11.00 15.86 -6.41
N SER A 356 -11.31 17.09 -5.97
CA SER A 356 -12.60 17.43 -5.33
C SER A 356 -13.83 17.06 -6.14
N GLU A 357 -13.74 17.14 -7.48
CA GLU A 357 -14.85 16.84 -8.38
C GLU A 357 -14.88 15.39 -8.88
N GLN A 358 -13.72 14.70 -8.89
CA GLN A 358 -13.55 13.39 -9.51
C GLN A 358 -13.33 12.26 -8.50
N GLY A 359 -12.79 12.56 -7.30
CA GLY A 359 -12.38 11.57 -6.31
C GLY A 359 -10.91 11.23 -6.40
N TYR A 360 -10.54 9.99 -6.06
CA TYR A 360 -9.15 9.52 -6.11
C TYR A 360 -8.83 8.93 -7.48
N LEU A 361 -7.80 9.46 -8.13
CA LEU A 361 -7.32 8.97 -9.43
C LEU A 361 -5.86 8.50 -9.30
N SER A 362 -5.57 7.35 -9.90
CA SER A 362 -4.20 6.82 -9.99
C SER A 362 -3.33 7.70 -10.90
N LYS A 363 -2.04 7.72 -10.60
CA LYS A 363 -1.03 8.46 -11.38
C LYS A 363 0.31 7.76 -11.35
N PHE A 364 1.13 8.08 -12.37
CA PHE A 364 2.55 7.82 -12.41
C PHE A 364 3.34 9.13 -12.44
N LEU A 365 4.50 9.12 -11.80
CA LEU A 365 5.48 10.20 -11.89
C LEU A 365 6.84 9.58 -12.20
N SER A 366 7.54 10.16 -13.16
CA SER A 366 8.92 9.79 -13.44
C SER A 366 9.88 10.80 -12.84
N TYR A 367 10.86 10.32 -12.08
CA TYR A 367 11.91 11.12 -11.47
C TYR A 367 13.27 10.71 -12.02
N SER A 368 14.14 11.68 -12.29
CA SER A 368 15.55 11.41 -12.55
C SER A 368 16.27 10.92 -11.29
N GLU A 369 17.46 10.34 -11.43
CA GLU A 369 18.30 9.98 -10.26
C GLU A 369 18.54 11.15 -9.29
N ALA A 370 18.53 12.39 -9.78
CA ALA A 370 18.63 13.61 -8.96
C ALA A 370 17.27 14.06 -8.39
N LEU A 371 16.24 13.21 -8.40
CA LEU A 371 14.88 13.46 -7.95
C LEU A 371 14.22 14.69 -8.60
N LYS A 372 14.51 14.96 -9.85
CA LYS A 372 13.76 15.96 -10.62
C LYS A 372 12.59 15.29 -11.33
N VAL A 373 11.40 15.85 -11.17
CA VAL A 373 10.21 15.38 -11.89
C VAL A 373 10.45 15.54 -13.39
N LEU A 374 10.36 14.45 -14.14
CA LEU A 374 10.50 14.41 -15.60
C LEU A 374 9.14 14.44 -16.30
N GLU A 375 8.18 13.68 -15.76
CA GLU A 375 6.85 13.52 -16.31
C GLU A 375 5.81 13.22 -15.23
N VAL A 376 4.56 13.69 -15.45
CA VAL A 376 3.38 13.38 -14.63
C VAL A 376 2.30 12.88 -15.58
N LYS A 377 1.77 11.68 -15.37
CA LYS A 377 0.67 11.08 -16.15
C LYS A 377 -0.36 10.41 -15.28
#